data_b4924ccbefc5254743a4bbe390a86ec0
#
_entry.id   b4924ccbefc5254743a4bbe390a86ec0
#
_cell.length_a   1.000
_cell.length_b   1.000
_cell.length_c   1.000
_cell.angle_alpha   90.00
_cell.angle_beta   90.00
_cell.angle_gamma   90.00
#
_symmetry.space_group_name_H-M   'P 1'
#
loop_
_entity.id
_entity.type
_entity.pdbx_description
1 polymer ?
#
loop_
_entity_poly.entity_id
_entity_poly.type
_entity_poly.pdbx_seq_one_letter_code
_entity_poly.pdbx_strand_id
1 'polypeptide(L)'
;MKNFKNKVAAITGAGSGIGQQLAVLLAKQGCHLSLSDVNAQGLAQTVELLEKSNVRVTTQKLDVADRDAMKLWAADTVQHHGSVNMIFNNAGVALGSTVEGASYEELEWIVNINFWGVVYGTKEFLPLIKKSGEGHVINISSLFGLTAQPTQSAYNATKFAVRGFTESLRQELDIENCGVS
;
A
#
# COMPACT_ATOMS: atom_id res chain seq x y z
N MET A 1 8.16 -7.57 -13.16
CA MET A 1 8.05 -6.34 -13.98
C MET A 1 9.43 -5.73 -14.17
N LYS A 2 9.82 -5.39 -15.42
CA LYS A 2 11.18 -4.86 -15.73
C LYS A 2 11.16 -3.38 -16.16
N ASN A 3 10.00 -2.82 -16.48
CA ASN A 3 9.85 -1.45 -16.95
C ASN A 3 8.59 -0.82 -16.34
N PHE A 4 8.72 0.38 -15.78
CA PHE A 4 7.63 1.13 -15.15
C PHE A 4 7.00 2.19 -16.05
N LYS A 5 7.62 2.48 -17.23
CA LYS A 5 7.12 3.51 -18.15
C LYS A 5 5.71 3.18 -18.63
N ASN A 6 4.80 4.14 -18.52
CA ASN A 6 3.38 4.03 -18.87
C ASN A 6 2.60 2.98 -18.04
N LYS A 7 3.17 2.44 -16.97
CA LYS A 7 2.47 1.62 -15.98
C LYS A 7 1.75 2.52 -14.97
N VAL A 8 0.83 1.96 -14.22
CA VAL A 8 0.08 2.66 -13.17
C VAL A 8 0.37 2.00 -11.83
N ALA A 9 0.82 2.77 -10.87
CA ALA A 9 1.06 2.35 -9.48
C ALA A 9 0.08 3.04 -8.53
N ALA A 10 -0.64 2.25 -7.75
CA ALA A 10 -1.40 2.70 -6.60
C ALA A 10 -0.50 2.61 -5.34
N ILE A 11 -0.50 3.64 -4.49
CA ILE A 11 0.37 3.71 -3.29
C ILE A 11 -0.46 4.21 -2.12
N THR A 12 -0.56 3.42 -1.04
CA THR A 12 -1.15 3.86 0.23
C THR A 12 -0.10 4.50 1.14
N GLY A 13 -0.50 5.45 1.98
CA GLY A 13 0.44 6.20 2.83
C GLY A 13 1.40 7.06 2.02
N ALA A 14 0.92 7.64 0.92
CA ALA A 14 1.74 8.40 -0.03
C ALA A 14 1.96 9.85 0.37
N GLY A 15 1.39 10.32 1.47
CA GLY A 15 1.51 11.70 1.95
C GLY A 15 2.85 12.01 2.63
N SER A 16 3.66 11.00 2.97
CA SER A 16 4.94 11.20 3.64
C SER A 16 5.88 9.99 3.52
N GLY A 17 7.11 10.14 4.02
CA GLY A 17 8.06 9.05 4.26
C GLY A 17 8.31 8.16 3.03
N ILE A 18 8.22 6.84 3.24
CA ILE A 18 8.50 5.84 2.20
C ILE A 18 7.52 5.95 1.03
N GLY A 19 6.22 6.10 1.29
CA GLY A 19 5.21 6.21 0.24
C GLY A 19 5.40 7.42 -0.67
N GLN A 20 5.74 8.57 -0.09
CA GLN A 20 6.09 9.79 -0.85
C GLN A 20 7.33 9.58 -1.71
N GLN A 21 8.40 9.00 -1.17
CA GLN A 21 9.63 8.74 -1.92
C GLN A 21 9.44 7.70 -3.03
N LEU A 22 8.61 6.67 -2.80
CA LEU A 22 8.22 5.71 -3.82
C LEU A 22 7.49 6.42 -4.99
N ALA A 23 6.55 7.31 -4.69
CA ALA A 23 5.86 8.10 -5.70
C ALA A 23 6.83 8.90 -6.56
N VAL A 24 7.80 9.62 -5.94
CA VAL A 24 8.82 10.38 -6.64
C VAL A 24 9.70 9.50 -7.53
N LEU A 25 10.15 8.35 -7.01
CA LEU A 25 11.02 7.43 -7.77
C LEU A 25 10.29 6.80 -8.95
N LEU A 26 9.04 6.38 -8.78
CA LEU A 26 8.24 5.79 -9.84
C LEU A 26 7.88 6.82 -10.93
N ALA A 27 7.55 8.06 -10.55
CA ALA A 27 7.32 9.14 -11.49
C ALA A 27 8.56 9.42 -12.38
N LYS A 28 9.76 9.41 -11.80
CA LYS A 28 11.03 9.53 -12.55
C LYS A 28 11.22 8.40 -13.57
N GLN A 29 10.60 7.24 -13.35
CA GLN A 29 10.62 6.10 -14.26
C GLN A 29 9.46 6.15 -15.29
N GLY A 30 8.66 7.23 -15.30
CA GLY A 30 7.53 7.40 -16.22
C GLY A 30 6.28 6.61 -15.82
N CYS A 31 6.16 6.21 -14.56
CA CYS A 31 5.00 5.52 -14.02
C CYS A 31 3.91 6.53 -13.63
N HIS A 32 2.66 6.30 -14.03
CA HIS A 32 1.50 7.04 -13.57
C HIS A 32 1.13 6.62 -12.16
N LEU A 33 0.53 7.52 -11.38
CA LEU A 33 0.36 7.33 -9.93
C LEU A 33 -1.08 7.57 -9.48
N SER A 34 -1.61 6.65 -8.68
CA SER A 34 -2.80 6.83 -7.87
C SER A 34 -2.37 6.78 -6.41
N LEU A 35 -2.44 7.92 -5.71
CA LEU A 35 -1.88 8.12 -4.37
C LEU A 35 -2.98 8.24 -3.34
N SER A 36 -2.86 7.57 -2.20
CA SER A 36 -3.80 7.70 -1.10
C SER A 36 -3.11 7.90 0.25
N ASP A 37 -3.75 8.69 1.10
CA ASP A 37 -3.34 8.94 2.49
C ASP A 37 -4.52 9.51 3.29
N VAL A 38 -4.52 9.36 4.61
CA VAL A 38 -5.45 10.07 5.50
C VAL A 38 -5.12 11.56 5.60
N ASN A 39 -3.85 11.93 5.35
CA ASN A 39 -3.33 13.29 5.41
C ASN A 39 -3.39 13.96 4.03
N ALA A 40 -4.47 14.72 3.77
CA ALA A 40 -4.66 15.44 2.52
C ALA A 40 -3.56 16.49 2.26
N GLN A 41 -3.01 17.13 3.29
CA GLN A 41 -1.92 18.11 3.16
C GLN A 41 -0.62 17.41 2.72
N GLY A 42 -0.31 16.25 3.30
CA GLY A 42 0.83 15.44 2.87
C GLY A 42 0.71 14.97 1.42
N LEU A 43 -0.51 14.58 0.98
CA LEU A 43 -0.75 14.27 -0.43
C LEU A 43 -0.49 15.47 -1.35
N ALA A 44 -0.95 16.66 -0.98
CA ALA A 44 -0.70 17.88 -1.74
C ALA A 44 0.80 18.17 -1.88
N GLN A 45 1.56 18.05 -0.79
CA GLN A 45 3.02 18.18 -0.82
C GLN A 45 3.69 17.15 -1.73
N THR A 46 3.19 15.93 -1.72
CA THR A 46 3.69 14.89 -2.63
C THR A 46 3.42 15.24 -4.09
N VAL A 47 2.23 15.76 -4.41
CA VAL A 47 1.89 16.21 -5.77
C VAL A 47 2.80 17.34 -6.23
N GLU A 48 3.11 18.32 -5.38
CA GLU A 48 4.05 19.41 -5.68
C GLU A 48 5.44 18.87 -6.08
N LEU A 49 5.94 17.82 -5.40
CA LEU A 49 7.21 17.18 -5.75
C LEU A 49 7.18 16.52 -7.14
N LEU A 50 5.98 16.23 -7.64
CA LEU A 50 5.76 15.54 -8.92
C LEU A 50 5.46 16.48 -10.08
N GLU A 51 5.30 17.79 -9.88
CA GLU A 51 4.90 18.77 -10.90
C GLU A 51 5.79 18.77 -12.16
N LYS A 52 7.08 18.46 -12.01
CA LYS A 52 8.04 18.39 -13.13
C LYS A 52 8.04 17.04 -13.83
N SER A 53 7.24 16.08 -13.38
CA SER A 53 7.12 14.78 -14.02
C SER A 53 6.00 14.79 -15.07
N ASN A 54 6.24 14.21 -16.24
CA ASN A 54 5.22 14.08 -17.29
C ASN A 54 4.34 12.83 -17.07
N VAL A 55 3.91 12.57 -15.81
CA VAL A 55 3.05 11.44 -15.48
C VAL A 55 1.69 11.91 -14.98
N ARG A 56 0.66 11.10 -15.20
CA ARG A 56 -0.65 11.37 -14.59
C ARG A 56 -0.62 10.99 -13.11
N VAL A 57 -1.12 11.89 -12.26
CA VAL A 57 -1.23 11.68 -10.81
C VAL A 57 -2.66 11.94 -10.39
N THR A 58 -3.24 11.01 -9.65
CA THR A 58 -4.50 11.18 -8.93
C THR A 58 -4.29 10.99 -7.44
N THR A 59 -5.08 11.66 -6.62
CA THR A 59 -5.00 11.56 -5.16
C THR A 59 -6.36 11.26 -4.57
N GLN A 60 -6.39 10.45 -3.52
CA GLN A 60 -7.58 10.15 -2.74
C GLN A 60 -7.27 10.24 -1.25
N LYS A 61 -7.99 11.12 -0.53
CA LYS A 61 -7.96 11.08 0.93
C LYS A 61 -8.79 9.89 1.39
N LEU A 62 -8.17 8.91 2.03
CA LEU A 62 -8.85 7.73 2.58
C LEU A 62 -8.08 7.13 3.76
N ASP A 63 -8.80 6.45 4.63
CA ASP A 63 -8.24 5.56 5.64
C ASP A 63 -8.21 4.13 5.06
N VAL A 64 -7.04 3.48 5.09
CA VAL A 64 -6.89 2.10 4.60
C VAL A 64 -7.68 1.08 5.44
N ALA A 65 -8.05 1.43 6.67
CA ALA A 65 -8.93 0.62 7.51
C ALA A 65 -10.40 0.62 7.05
N ASP A 66 -10.79 1.58 6.19
CA ASP A 66 -12.12 1.62 5.57
C ASP A 66 -12.15 0.79 4.28
N ARG A 67 -12.77 -0.40 4.38
CA ARG A 67 -12.87 -1.34 3.26
C ARG A 67 -13.62 -0.76 2.07
N ASP A 68 -14.70 -0.04 2.29
CA ASP A 68 -15.54 0.48 1.21
C ASP A 68 -14.84 1.65 0.51
N ALA A 69 -14.12 2.51 1.25
CA ALA A 69 -13.26 3.54 0.67
C ALA A 69 -12.13 2.93 -0.18
N MET A 70 -11.50 1.84 0.26
CA MET A 70 -10.48 1.12 -0.51
C MET A 70 -11.03 0.55 -1.81
N LYS A 71 -12.24 -0.03 -1.78
CA LYS A 71 -12.94 -0.53 -2.97
C LYS A 71 -13.25 0.58 -3.98
N LEU A 72 -13.77 1.70 -3.50
CA LEU A 72 -14.06 2.87 -4.35
C LEU A 72 -12.78 3.41 -4.98
N TRP A 73 -11.71 3.58 -4.20
CA TRP A 73 -10.43 4.04 -4.71
C TRP A 73 -9.83 3.13 -5.79
N ALA A 74 -9.96 1.81 -5.65
CA ALA A 74 -9.51 0.87 -6.67
C ALA A 74 -10.27 1.06 -8.00
N ALA A 75 -11.59 1.24 -7.93
CA ALA A 75 -12.43 1.52 -9.10
C ALA A 75 -12.08 2.86 -9.75
N ASP A 76 -11.94 3.92 -8.96
CA ASP A 76 -11.57 5.28 -9.41
C ASP A 76 -10.18 5.29 -10.06
N THR A 77 -9.23 4.50 -9.52
CA THR A 77 -7.91 4.36 -10.13
C THR A 77 -8.01 3.87 -11.57
N VAL A 78 -8.79 2.84 -11.83
CA VAL A 78 -8.97 2.31 -13.19
C VAL A 78 -9.78 3.29 -14.05
N GLN A 79 -10.78 3.96 -13.50
CA GLN A 79 -11.56 4.97 -14.23
C GLN A 79 -10.67 6.11 -14.75
N HIS A 80 -9.74 6.61 -13.93
CA HIS A 80 -8.87 7.74 -14.31
C HIS A 80 -7.65 7.35 -15.14
N HIS A 81 -7.09 6.18 -14.90
CA HIS A 81 -5.84 5.74 -15.54
C HIS A 81 -6.04 4.70 -16.66
N GLY A 82 -7.22 4.09 -16.75
CA GLY A 82 -7.55 3.02 -17.72
C GLY A 82 -7.12 1.63 -17.27
N SER A 83 -6.12 1.52 -16.39
CA SER A 83 -5.61 0.27 -15.82
C SER A 83 -4.88 0.54 -14.51
N VAL A 84 -4.52 -0.52 -13.79
CA VAL A 84 -3.57 -0.48 -12.67
C VAL A 84 -2.66 -1.71 -12.75
N ASN A 85 -1.35 -1.51 -12.59
CA ASN A 85 -0.35 -2.57 -12.69
C ASN A 85 0.24 -2.95 -11.33
N MET A 86 0.28 -2.01 -10.39
CA MET A 86 0.90 -2.22 -9.08
C MET A 86 0.06 -1.64 -7.97
N ILE A 87 0.06 -2.32 -6.82
CA ILE A 87 -0.37 -1.77 -5.54
C ILE A 87 0.78 -1.86 -4.55
N PHE A 88 1.14 -0.74 -3.94
CA PHE A 88 2.02 -0.65 -2.79
C PHE A 88 1.17 -0.45 -1.54
N ASN A 89 0.93 -1.52 -0.81
CA ASN A 89 0.32 -1.48 0.51
C ASN A 89 1.39 -1.03 1.50
N ASN A 90 1.61 0.29 1.54
CA ASN A 90 2.67 0.92 2.31
C ASN A 90 2.17 1.61 3.59
N ALA A 91 0.93 2.07 3.62
CA ALA A 91 0.37 2.70 4.82
C ALA A 91 0.56 1.82 6.06
N GLY A 92 0.97 2.43 7.15
CA GLY A 92 1.18 1.73 8.40
C GLY A 92 1.54 2.69 9.53
N VAL A 93 1.26 2.24 10.74
CA VAL A 93 1.48 2.97 11.98
C VAL A 93 2.28 2.11 12.97
N ALA A 94 2.89 2.75 13.95
CA ALA A 94 3.58 2.08 15.05
C ALA A 94 2.83 2.29 16.37
N LEU A 95 2.89 1.29 17.22
CA LEU A 95 2.40 1.36 18.61
C LEU A 95 3.48 0.80 19.52
N GLY A 96 4.04 1.67 20.35
CA GLY A 96 5.02 1.32 21.38
C GLY A 96 4.35 1.23 22.74
N SER A 97 3.95 0.03 23.17
CA SER A 97 3.33 -0.22 24.46
C SER A 97 3.60 -1.64 24.95
N THR A 98 3.52 -1.87 26.27
CA THR A 98 3.41 -3.22 26.81
C THR A 98 2.02 -3.78 26.50
N VAL A 99 1.86 -5.12 26.52
CA VAL A 99 0.54 -5.74 26.31
C VAL A 99 -0.46 -5.33 27.39
N GLU A 100 0.00 -5.19 28.62
CA GLU A 100 -0.83 -4.74 29.76
C GLU A 100 -1.23 -3.26 29.63
N GLY A 101 -0.33 -2.42 29.09
CA GLY A 101 -0.54 -0.97 28.99
C GLY A 101 -1.31 -0.52 27.76
N ALA A 102 -1.40 -1.34 26.71
CA ALA A 102 -2.15 -1.01 25.50
C ALA A 102 -3.66 -1.22 25.73
N SER A 103 -4.47 -0.26 25.29
CA SER A 103 -5.93 -0.45 25.27
C SER A 103 -6.35 -1.37 24.10
N TYR A 104 -7.54 -1.95 24.19
CA TYR A 104 -8.08 -2.75 23.08
C TYR A 104 -8.29 -1.91 21.83
N GLU A 105 -8.69 -0.66 21.96
CA GLU A 105 -8.87 0.29 20.86
C GLU A 105 -7.57 0.56 20.11
N GLU A 106 -6.45 0.69 20.83
CA GLU A 106 -5.10 0.85 20.23
C GLU A 106 -4.67 -0.43 19.50
N LEU A 107 -4.94 -1.59 20.10
CA LEU A 107 -4.64 -2.89 19.48
C LEU A 107 -5.46 -3.10 18.20
N GLU A 108 -6.75 -2.80 18.23
CA GLU A 108 -7.63 -2.88 17.05
C GLU A 108 -7.22 -1.86 15.99
N TRP A 109 -6.90 -0.64 16.38
CA TRP A 109 -6.46 0.42 15.47
C TRP A 109 -5.22 0.01 14.66
N ILE A 110 -4.18 -0.50 15.33
CA ILE A 110 -2.96 -0.90 14.61
C ILE A 110 -3.19 -2.13 13.71
N VAL A 111 -4.02 -3.07 14.12
CA VAL A 111 -4.37 -4.26 13.32
C VAL A 111 -5.18 -3.84 12.09
N ASN A 112 -6.15 -2.94 12.25
CA ASN A 112 -6.98 -2.47 11.16
C ASN A 112 -6.17 -1.74 10.08
N ILE A 113 -5.21 -0.92 10.47
CA ILE A 113 -4.35 -0.21 9.51
C ILE A 113 -3.29 -1.14 8.92
N ASN A 114 -2.48 -1.78 9.76
CA ASN A 114 -1.27 -2.48 9.33
C ASN A 114 -1.54 -3.83 8.67
N PHE A 115 -2.65 -4.49 8.99
CA PHE A 115 -2.99 -5.79 8.43
C PHE A 115 -4.23 -5.74 7.55
N TRP A 116 -5.38 -5.30 8.07
CA TRP A 116 -6.60 -5.24 7.26
C TRP A 116 -6.46 -4.27 6.08
N GLY A 117 -5.79 -3.13 6.25
CA GLY A 117 -5.49 -2.22 5.14
C GLY A 117 -4.71 -2.89 4.01
N VAL A 118 -3.73 -3.75 4.35
CA VAL A 118 -2.97 -4.55 3.36
C VAL A 118 -3.89 -5.58 2.68
N VAL A 119 -4.74 -6.25 3.45
CA VAL A 119 -5.70 -7.24 2.90
C VAL A 119 -6.69 -6.57 1.96
N TYR A 120 -7.27 -5.43 2.35
CA TYR A 120 -8.22 -4.70 1.51
C TYR A 120 -7.55 -4.19 0.22
N GLY A 121 -6.39 -3.53 0.32
CA GLY A 121 -5.64 -3.09 -0.85
C GLY A 121 -5.31 -4.23 -1.80
N THR A 122 -4.84 -5.35 -1.26
CA THR A 122 -4.56 -6.54 -2.08
C THR A 122 -5.84 -7.05 -2.74
N LYS A 123 -6.91 -7.27 -1.99
CA LYS A 123 -8.15 -7.88 -2.47
C LYS A 123 -8.86 -7.04 -3.54
N GLU A 124 -8.90 -5.72 -3.36
CA GLU A 124 -9.58 -4.83 -4.29
C GLU A 124 -8.75 -4.55 -5.56
N PHE A 125 -7.42 -4.46 -5.45
CA PHE A 125 -6.56 -4.18 -6.59
C PHE A 125 -6.14 -5.42 -7.39
N LEU A 126 -6.00 -6.60 -6.77
CA LEU A 126 -5.50 -7.80 -7.44
C LEU A 126 -6.30 -8.19 -8.70
N PRO A 127 -7.66 -8.21 -8.71
CA PRO A 127 -8.41 -8.52 -9.92
C PRO A 127 -8.18 -7.51 -11.05
N LEU A 128 -7.95 -6.24 -10.71
CA LEU A 128 -7.69 -5.16 -11.66
C LEU A 128 -6.26 -5.25 -12.22
N ILE A 129 -5.30 -5.60 -11.38
CA ILE A 129 -3.91 -5.85 -11.75
C ILE A 129 -3.81 -7.04 -12.71
N LYS A 130 -4.50 -8.15 -12.42
CA LYS A 130 -4.55 -9.31 -13.32
C LYS A 130 -5.10 -8.94 -14.71
N LYS A 131 -6.14 -8.11 -14.77
CA LYS A 131 -6.69 -7.62 -16.04
C LYS A 131 -5.72 -6.76 -16.85
N SER A 132 -4.72 -6.16 -16.25
CA SER A 132 -3.69 -5.39 -16.96
C SER A 132 -2.67 -6.25 -17.72
N GLY A 133 -2.66 -7.57 -17.51
CA GLY A 133 -1.79 -8.54 -18.18
C GLY A 133 -0.40 -8.69 -17.57
N GLU A 134 0.11 -7.70 -16.83
CA GLU A 134 1.36 -7.77 -16.08
C GLU A 134 1.26 -6.88 -14.84
N GLY A 135 1.58 -7.42 -13.67
CA GLY A 135 1.48 -6.62 -12.46
C GLY A 135 2.23 -7.14 -11.24
N HIS A 136 2.10 -6.39 -10.14
CA HIS A 136 2.75 -6.72 -8.89
C HIS A 136 1.97 -6.20 -7.68
N VAL A 137 1.81 -7.03 -6.67
CA VAL A 137 1.33 -6.65 -5.34
C VAL A 137 2.54 -6.53 -4.42
N ILE A 138 2.73 -5.36 -3.82
CA ILE A 138 3.84 -5.07 -2.92
C ILE A 138 3.30 -4.72 -1.53
N ASN A 139 3.62 -5.55 -0.53
CA ASN A 139 3.20 -5.38 0.85
C ASN A 139 4.37 -4.99 1.73
N ILE A 140 4.32 -3.80 2.34
CA ILE A 140 5.41 -3.30 3.16
C ILE A 140 5.32 -3.91 4.57
N SER A 141 6.19 -4.88 4.84
CA SER A 141 6.40 -5.43 6.17
C SER A 141 7.46 -4.59 6.93
N SER A 142 8.25 -5.21 7.76
CA SER A 142 9.29 -4.57 8.58
C SER A 142 10.34 -5.61 8.97
N LEU A 143 11.50 -5.16 9.47
CA LEU A 143 12.40 -6.00 10.24
C LEU A 143 11.66 -6.69 11.41
N PHE A 144 10.66 -6.00 11.99
CA PHE A 144 9.81 -6.54 13.05
C PHE A 144 8.73 -7.52 12.55
N GLY A 145 8.73 -7.88 11.28
CA GLY A 145 8.08 -9.07 10.72
C GLY A 145 9.02 -10.29 10.63
N LEU A 146 10.28 -10.16 11.10
CA LEU A 146 11.28 -11.22 11.17
C LEU A 146 11.74 -11.49 12.61
N THR A 147 11.81 -10.43 13.44
CA THR A 147 12.25 -10.48 14.83
C THR A 147 11.24 -9.77 15.74
N ALA A 148 11.06 -10.26 16.96
CA ALA A 148 10.19 -9.63 17.94
C ALA A 148 10.99 -8.76 18.91
N GLN A 149 10.41 -7.62 19.31
CA GLN A 149 11.02 -6.70 20.26
C GLN A 149 10.06 -6.42 21.43
N PRO A 150 10.57 -6.23 22.65
CA PRO A 150 9.75 -5.79 23.78
C PRO A 150 8.99 -4.49 23.44
N THR A 151 7.83 -4.30 24.01
CA THR A 151 6.93 -3.14 23.83
C THR A 151 6.39 -2.94 22.40
N GLN A 152 6.63 -3.89 21.49
CA GLN A 152 6.20 -3.84 20.11
C GLN A 152 5.28 -5.02 19.73
N SER A 153 4.64 -5.66 20.71
CA SER A 153 3.88 -6.90 20.51
C SER A 153 2.82 -6.78 19.41
N ALA A 154 2.00 -5.74 19.45
CA ALA A 154 0.95 -5.50 18.46
C ALA A 154 1.55 -5.18 17.08
N TYR A 155 2.56 -4.31 17.02
CA TYR A 155 3.25 -3.99 15.77
C TYR A 155 3.92 -5.23 15.16
N ASN A 156 4.68 -5.99 15.95
CA ASN A 156 5.27 -7.25 15.53
C ASN A 156 4.22 -8.20 14.95
N ALA A 157 3.12 -8.43 15.69
CA ALA A 157 2.05 -9.32 15.26
C ALA A 157 1.51 -8.91 13.87
N THR A 158 1.25 -7.62 13.64
CA THR A 158 0.77 -7.14 12.33
C THR A 158 1.79 -7.36 11.22
N LYS A 159 3.08 -7.13 11.48
CA LYS A 159 4.13 -7.26 10.45
C LYS A 159 4.48 -8.72 10.16
N PHE A 160 4.41 -9.62 11.13
CA PHE A 160 4.46 -11.07 10.90
C PHE A 160 3.24 -11.56 10.10
N ALA A 161 2.03 -11.05 10.42
CA ALA A 161 0.81 -11.38 9.69
C ALA A 161 0.91 -10.95 8.21
N VAL A 162 1.38 -9.72 7.92
CA VAL A 162 1.62 -9.24 6.55
C VAL A 162 2.60 -10.14 5.81
N ARG A 163 3.69 -10.58 6.46
CA ARG A 163 4.65 -11.50 5.86
C ARG A 163 3.99 -12.83 5.50
N GLY A 164 3.32 -13.50 6.45
CA GLY A 164 2.66 -14.79 6.22
C GLY A 164 1.61 -14.68 5.11
N PHE A 165 0.79 -13.63 5.12
CA PHE A 165 -0.18 -13.34 4.07
C PHE A 165 0.48 -13.19 2.69
N THR A 166 1.59 -12.45 2.62
CA THR A 166 2.32 -12.19 1.37
C THR A 166 2.98 -13.47 0.82
N GLU A 167 3.58 -14.29 1.69
CA GLU A 167 4.21 -15.57 1.30
C GLU A 167 3.18 -16.56 0.77
N SER A 168 1.99 -16.64 1.37
CA SER A 168 0.87 -17.46 0.88
C SER A 168 0.36 -16.96 -0.47
N LEU A 169 0.07 -15.67 -0.58
CA LEU A 169 -0.41 -15.05 -1.82
C LEU A 169 0.57 -15.26 -2.97
N ARG A 170 1.89 -15.21 -2.72
CA ARG A 170 2.91 -15.47 -3.74
C ARG A 170 2.78 -16.87 -4.33
N GLN A 171 2.51 -17.87 -3.49
CA GLN A 171 2.31 -19.25 -3.96
C GLN A 171 1.00 -19.42 -4.73
N GLU A 172 -0.07 -18.72 -4.33
CA GLU A 172 -1.34 -18.71 -5.06
C GLU A 172 -1.21 -18.14 -6.48
N LEU A 173 -0.28 -17.18 -6.69
CA LEU A 173 -0.11 -16.44 -7.94
C LEU A 173 1.12 -16.88 -8.76
N ASP A 174 1.83 -17.91 -8.35
CA ASP A 174 3.10 -18.35 -8.97
C ASP A 174 2.98 -18.69 -10.47
N ILE A 175 1.79 -19.17 -10.89
CA ILE A 175 1.48 -19.50 -12.31
C ILE A 175 0.89 -18.32 -13.09
N GLU A 176 0.73 -17.15 -12.47
CA GLU A 176 0.10 -15.98 -13.08
C GLU A 176 1.14 -14.88 -13.33
N ASN A 177 0.88 -14.01 -14.34
CA ASN A 177 1.74 -12.85 -14.61
C ASN A 177 1.57 -11.72 -13.59
N CYS A 178 1.45 -12.07 -12.31
CA CYS A 178 1.32 -11.14 -11.19
C CYS A 178 2.32 -11.52 -10.09
N GLY A 179 3.35 -10.70 -9.94
CA GLY A 179 4.34 -10.86 -8.88
C GLY A 179 3.77 -10.45 -7.52
N VAL A 180 4.37 -10.99 -6.45
CA VAL A 180 4.07 -10.62 -5.06
C VAL A 180 5.35 -10.48 -4.26
N SER A 181 5.49 -9.39 -3.50
CA SER A 181 6.65 -9.15 -2.63
C SER A 181 6.28 -8.33 -1.38
#